data_c0081bcc8c2064f9d8c49bddb3b81de9
#
_entry.id   c0081bcc8c2064f9d8c49bddb3b81de9
#
_cell.length_a   1.000
_cell.length_b   1.000
_cell.length_c   1.000
_cell.angle_alpha   90.00
_cell.angle_beta   90.00
_cell.angle_gamma   90.00
#
_symmetry.space_group_name_H-M   'P 1'
#
loop_
_entity.id
_entity.type
_entity.pdbx_description
1 polymer ?
#
loop_
_entity_poly.entity_id
_entity_poly.type
_entity_poly.pdbx_seq_one_letter_code
_entity_poly.pdbx_strand_id
1 'polypeptide(L)'
;TPNPLTLWGMQIGWTIPELESAQKLGRPVDQQKFEGMQLKHNMDVDEQVYIGDSVLGVTGLVNSSAVENVSNAQTGNWVSATPDQMLDDVNEMLNSAWAEAGYAVCPSRVLLDPTSFSLLVQRKVSDAGNISALRYLQDNSLANQLNGRPLEIFPSKWLTGRGA
;
A
#
# COMPACT_ATOMS: atom_id res chain seq x y z
N THR A 1 -21.97 11.15 12.80
CA THR A 1 -21.26 10.60 13.99
C THR A 1 -19.97 11.36 14.15
N PRO A 2 -19.64 11.86 15.35
CA PRO A 2 -18.36 12.53 15.58
C PRO A 2 -17.24 11.51 15.43
N ASN A 3 -16.22 11.84 14.65
CA ASN A 3 -15.01 11.03 14.57
C ASN A 3 -14.17 11.25 15.84
N PRO A 4 -13.67 10.18 16.48
CA PRO A 4 -12.82 10.32 17.65
C PRO A 4 -11.48 10.98 17.23
N LEU A 5 -11.03 11.91 18.05
CA LEU A 5 -9.69 12.49 17.92
C LEU A 5 -8.68 11.55 18.57
N THR A 6 -7.73 11.09 17.81
CA THR A 6 -6.60 10.30 18.33
C THR A 6 -5.48 11.21 18.78
N LEU A 7 -5.01 11.02 20.01
CA LEU A 7 -3.84 11.70 20.52
C LEU A 7 -2.64 10.77 20.42
N TRP A 8 -1.62 11.21 19.68
CA TRP A 8 -0.35 10.51 19.58
C TRP A 8 0.71 11.26 20.40
N GLY A 9 1.53 10.54 21.12
CA GLY A 9 2.63 11.11 21.88
C GLY A 9 3.79 10.12 22.05
N MET A 10 5.02 10.64 22.00
CA MET A 10 6.22 9.88 22.29
C MET A 10 7.13 10.70 23.20
N GLN A 11 7.73 10.05 24.18
CA GLN A 11 8.73 10.67 25.05
C GLN A 11 10.13 10.28 24.61
N ILE A 12 11.00 11.28 24.45
CA ILE A 12 12.41 11.08 24.18
C ILE A 12 13.16 11.35 25.49
N GLY A 13 14.01 10.40 25.88
CA GLY A 13 14.89 10.55 27.05
C GLY A 13 16.35 10.37 26.63
N TRP A 14 17.24 11.02 27.38
CA TRP A 14 18.70 10.86 27.24
C TRP A 14 19.26 10.43 28.59
N THR A 15 20.17 9.48 28.55
CA THR A 15 20.96 9.12 29.72
C THR A 15 22.24 9.94 29.75
N ILE A 16 22.79 10.21 30.94
CA ILE A 16 24.05 10.96 31.10
C ILE A 16 25.19 10.31 30.31
N PRO A 17 25.40 8.97 30.36
CA PRO A 17 26.44 8.31 29.56
C PRO A 17 26.29 8.48 28.05
N GLU A 18 25.02 8.52 27.54
CA GLU A 18 24.79 8.78 26.12
C GLU A 18 25.23 10.19 25.73
N LEU A 19 24.91 11.21 26.52
CA LEU A 19 25.31 12.59 26.27
C LEU A 19 26.83 12.76 26.30
N GLU A 20 27.50 12.14 27.26
CA GLU A 20 28.96 12.18 27.38
C GLU A 20 29.64 11.45 26.19
N SER A 21 29.09 10.29 25.78
CA SER A 21 29.59 9.55 24.62
C SER A 21 29.40 10.34 23.33
N ALA A 22 28.23 10.98 23.16
CA ALA A 22 27.92 11.80 22.01
C ALA A 22 28.88 12.99 21.88
N GLN A 23 29.16 13.69 22.99
CA GLN A 23 30.13 14.77 23.03
C GLN A 23 31.54 14.33 22.65
N LYS A 24 31.99 13.19 23.19
CA LYS A 24 33.33 12.64 22.90
C LYS A 24 33.51 12.20 21.45
N LEU A 25 32.44 11.70 20.83
CA LEU A 25 32.45 11.14 19.47
C LEU A 25 31.98 12.13 18.41
N GLY A 26 31.55 13.34 18.80
CA GLY A 26 30.97 14.33 17.86
C GLY A 26 29.72 13.87 17.13
N ARG A 27 28.93 12.98 17.73
CA ARG A 27 27.74 12.45 17.12
C ARG A 27 26.49 13.25 17.53
N PRO A 28 25.62 13.67 16.59
CA PRO A 28 24.38 14.39 16.88
C PRO A 28 23.28 13.40 17.35
N VAL A 29 23.39 12.94 18.61
CA VAL A 29 22.43 11.96 19.19
C VAL A 29 21.01 12.53 19.25
N ASP A 30 20.88 13.83 19.47
CA ASP A 30 19.60 14.52 19.50
C ASP A 30 18.88 14.43 18.15
N GLN A 31 19.60 14.68 17.07
CA GLN A 31 19.07 14.59 15.72
C GLN A 31 18.65 13.16 15.37
N GLN A 32 19.46 12.16 15.71
CA GLN A 32 19.15 10.75 15.45
C GLN A 32 17.90 10.29 16.20
N LYS A 33 17.76 10.69 17.48
CA LYS A 33 16.55 10.37 18.26
C LYS A 33 15.30 11.08 17.71
N PHE A 34 15.43 12.32 17.26
CA PHE A 34 14.35 13.07 16.64
C PHE A 34 13.91 12.42 15.30
N GLU A 35 14.85 12.08 14.45
CA GLU A 35 14.58 11.36 13.18
C GLU A 35 13.91 10.00 13.44
N GLY A 36 14.36 9.26 14.48
CA GLY A 36 13.74 8.01 14.91
C GLY A 36 12.30 8.20 15.39
N MET A 37 12.03 9.26 16.15
CA MET A 37 10.69 9.62 16.58
C MET A 37 9.79 9.97 15.38
N GLN A 38 10.29 10.75 14.45
CA GLN A 38 9.56 11.13 13.25
C GLN A 38 9.25 9.92 12.36
N LEU A 39 10.21 9.02 12.21
CA LEU A 39 10.00 7.76 11.50
C LEU A 39 8.90 6.92 12.17
N LYS A 40 8.97 6.76 13.50
CA LYS A 40 7.96 6.00 14.25
C LYS A 40 6.57 6.64 14.13
N HIS A 41 6.48 7.96 14.24
CA HIS A 41 5.22 8.69 14.02
C HIS A 41 4.62 8.40 12.64
N ASN A 42 5.43 8.51 11.59
CA ASN A 42 4.97 8.23 10.22
C ASN A 42 4.50 6.77 10.06
N MET A 43 5.19 5.82 10.69
CA MET A 43 4.78 4.42 10.67
C MET A 43 3.45 4.18 11.41
N ASP A 44 3.25 4.83 12.55
CA ASP A 44 2.03 4.70 13.33
C ASP A 44 0.82 5.36 12.62
N VAL A 45 1.04 6.51 11.99
CA VAL A 45 0.02 7.17 11.16
C VAL A 45 -0.33 6.30 9.95
N ASP A 46 0.66 5.73 9.28
CA ASP A 46 0.45 4.82 8.16
C ASP A 46 -0.37 3.58 8.59
N GLU A 47 -0.02 2.98 9.73
CA GLU A 47 -0.79 1.87 10.31
C GLU A 47 -2.23 2.26 10.62
N GLN A 48 -2.42 3.42 11.23
CA GLN A 48 -3.75 3.91 11.60
C GLN A 48 -4.62 4.19 10.38
N VAL A 49 -4.06 4.70 9.30
CA VAL A 49 -4.79 4.94 8.04
C VAL A 49 -5.26 3.62 7.41
N TYR A 50 -4.41 2.60 7.37
CA TYR A 50 -4.75 1.34 6.69
C TYR A 50 -5.53 0.38 7.59
N ILE A 51 -5.14 0.23 8.85
CA ILE A 51 -5.70 -0.77 9.78
C ILE A 51 -6.64 -0.13 10.80
N GLY A 52 -6.39 1.13 11.15
CA GLY A 52 -7.07 1.81 12.25
C GLY A 52 -6.48 1.46 13.62
N ASP A 53 -7.24 1.74 14.66
CA ASP A 53 -6.87 1.44 16.05
C ASP A 53 -8.03 0.71 16.72
N SER A 54 -7.83 -0.56 17.04
CA SER A 54 -8.83 -1.41 17.67
C SER A 54 -9.14 -1.01 19.11
N VAL A 55 -8.19 -0.37 19.81
CA VAL A 55 -8.36 0.10 21.20
C VAL A 55 -9.30 1.31 21.22
N LEU A 56 -9.19 2.17 20.21
CA LEU A 56 -10.02 3.36 20.06
C LEU A 56 -11.31 3.09 19.26
N GLY A 57 -11.48 1.88 18.72
CA GLY A 57 -12.63 1.52 17.90
C GLY A 57 -12.64 2.23 16.53
N VAL A 58 -11.48 2.68 16.05
CA VAL A 58 -11.32 3.33 14.75
C VAL A 58 -10.93 2.29 13.69
N THR A 59 -11.68 2.23 12.61
CA THR A 59 -11.38 1.36 11.47
C THR A 59 -10.53 2.10 10.43
N GLY A 60 -9.62 1.38 9.78
CA GLY A 60 -8.82 1.89 8.68
C GLY A 60 -9.41 1.55 7.30
N LEU A 61 -8.69 1.89 6.25
CA LEU A 61 -9.13 1.68 4.86
C LEU A 61 -9.39 0.21 4.52
N VAL A 62 -8.63 -0.72 5.11
CA VAL A 62 -8.69 -2.15 4.77
C VAL A 62 -9.81 -2.89 5.49
N ASN A 63 -10.30 -2.35 6.62
CA ASN A 63 -11.30 -3.00 7.47
C ASN A 63 -12.53 -2.13 7.76
N SER A 64 -12.67 -1.01 7.06
CA SER A 64 -13.85 -0.15 7.17
C SER A 64 -15.01 -0.74 6.39
N SER A 65 -16.18 -0.82 7.02
CA SER A 65 -17.44 -1.20 6.35
C SER A 65 -17.94 -0.16 5.34
N ALA A 66 -17.34 1.03 5.33
CA ALA A 66 -17.65 2.06 4.33
C ALA A 66 -16.84 1.90 3.03
N VAL A 67 -15.84 1.01 3.02
CA VAL A 67 -15.09 0.65 1.83
C VAL A 67 -15.74 -0.58 1.23
N GLU A 68 -16.13 -0.48 -0.03
CA GLU A 68 -16.78 -1.57 -0.73
C GLU A 68 -15.79 -2.69 -1.03
N ASN A 69 -16.18 -3.90 -0.65
CA ASN A 69 -15.45 -5.09 -1.04
C ASN A 69 -15.97 -5.57 -2.40
N VAL A 70 -15.25 -5.24 -3.45
CA VAL A 70 -15.48 -5.84 -4.76
C VAL A 70 -15.09 -7.30 -4.70
N SER A 71 -15.83 -8.15 -5.39
CA SER A 71 -15.66 -9.60 -5.40
C SER A 71 -14.23 -10.02 -5.69
N ASN A 72 -13.88 -11.17 -5.14
CA ASN A 72 -12.59 -11.82 -5.30
C ASN A 72 -12.15 -11.89 -6.77
N ALA A 73 -10.85 -11.72 -6.99
CA ALA A 73 -10.23 -11.99 -8.29
C ALA A 73 -10.72 -13.33 -8.83
N GLN A 74 -11.21 -13.37 -10.04
CA GLN A 74 -11.82 -14.57 -10.65
C GLN A 74 -10.82 -15.73 -10.74
N THR A 75 -9.55 -15.39 -10.85
CA THR A 75 -8.46 -16.35 -10.96
C THR A 75 -8.03 -16.94 -9.61
N GLY A 76 -8.47 -16.40 -8.49
CA GLY A 76 -8.16 -16.81 -7.12
C GLY A 76 -6.71 -16.55 -6.73
N ASN A 77 -5.77 -17.34 -7.23
CA ASN A 77 -4.35 -17.21 -6.85
C ASN A 77 -3.45 -16.89 -8.05
N TRP A 78 -2.79 -15.75 -8.00
CA TRP A 78 -1.90 -15.30 -9.06
C TRP A 78 -0.60 -16.12 -9.21
N VAL A 79 -0.28 -17.00 -8.27
CA VAL A 79 0.90 -17.90 -8.39
C VAL A 79 0.79 -18.78 -9.63
N SER A 80 -0.40 -19.22 -9.99
CA SER A 80 -0.66 -20.07 -11.17
C SER A 80 -1.32 -19.34 -12.35
N ALA A 81 -1.74 -18.09 -12.17
CA ALA A 81 -2.45 -17.31 -13.17
C ALA A 81 -1.55 -16.93 -14.35
N THR A 82 -2.11 -16.81 -15.53
CA THR A 82 -1.42 -16.24 -16.70
C THR A 82 -1.39 -14.71 -16.62
N PRO A 83 -0.47 -14.01 -17.32
CA PRO A 83 -0.47 -12.55 -17.35
C PRO A 83 -1.79 -11.94 -17.85
N ASP A 84 -2.48 -12.60 -18.78
CA ASP A 84 -3.78 -12.15 -19.29
C ASP A 84 -4.86 -12.26 -18.21
N GLN A 85 -4.88 -13.36 -17.46
CA GLN A 85 -5.81 -13.52 -16.33
C GLN A 85 -5.56 -12.47 -15.24
N MET A 86 -4.29 -12.14 -14.95
CA MET A 86 -3.96 -11.05 -14.02
C MET A 86 -4.45 -9.70 -14.52
N LEU A 87 -4.36 -9.45 -15.84
CA LEU A 87 -4.88 -8.24 -16.47
C LEU A 87 -6.41 -8.18 -16.36
N ASP A 88 -7.08 -9.28 -16.61
CA ASP A 88 -8.54 -9.36 -16.49
C ASP A 88 -9.00 -9.08 -15.07
N ASP A 89 -8.37 -9.67 -14.05
CA ASP A 89 -8.67 -9.44 -12.65
C ASP A 89 -8.48 -7.95 -12.26
N VAL A 90 -7.38 -7.33 -12.69
CA VAL A 90 -7.13 -5.91 -12.43
C VAL A 90 -8.13 -5.01 -13.16
N ASN A 91 -8.45 -5.32 -14.40
CA ASN A 91 -9.43 -4.55 -15.19
C ASN A 91 -10.84 -4.69 -14.62
N GLU A 92 -11.24 -5.86 -14.12
CA GLU A 92 -12.52 -6.06 -13.45
C GLU A 92 -12.62 -5.21 -12.18
N MET A 93 -11.58 -5.21 -11.35
CA MET A 93 -11.50 -4.36 -10.16
C MET A 93 -11.59 -2.86 -10.53
N LEU A 94 -10.85 -2.42 -11.54
CA LEU A 94 -10.88 -1.04 -12.00
C LEU A 94 -12.25 -0.65 -12.58
N ASN A 95 -12.89 -1.54 -13.32
CA ASN A 95 -14.21 -1.33 -13.90
C ASN A 95 -15.28 -1.23 -12.82
N SER A 96 -15.23 -2.09 -11.80
CA SER A 96 -16.15 -2.03 -10.67
C SER A 96 -16.01 -0.71 -9.91
N ALA A 97 -14.78 -0.31 -9.57
CA ALA A 97 -14.55 0.97 -8.88
C ALA A 97 -14.94 2.19 -9.75
N TRP A 98 -14.78 2.11 -11.06
CA TRP A 98 -15.21 3.15 -11.99
C TRP A 98 -16.74 3.23 -12.10
N ALA A 99 -17.42 2.09 -12.10
CA ALA A 99 -18.88 2.03 -12.10
C ALA A 99 -19.46 2.62 -10.80
N GLU A 100 -18.88 2.27 -9.64
CA GLU A 100 -19.26 2.84 -8.33
C GLU A 100 -19.06 4.37 -8.27
N ALA A 101 -18.04 4.88 -8.95
CA ALA A 101 -17.83 6.32 -9.12
C ALA A 101 -18.79 6.98 -10.13
N GLY A 102 -19.82 6.26 -10.60
CA GLY A 102 -20.75 6.75 -11.62
C GLY A 102 -20.09 7.03 -12.96
N TYR A 103 -19.03 6.30 -13.28
CA TYR A 103 -18.22 6.46 -14.50
C TYR A 103 -17.53 7.84 -14.63
N ALA A 104 -17.46 8.59 -13.55
CA ALA A 104 -16.85 9.92 -13.56
C ALA A 104 -15.33 9.90 -13.44
N VAL A 105 -14.79 9.00 -12.61
CA VAL A 105 -13.35 8.91 -12.30
C VAL A 105 -12.92 7.46 -12.30
N CYS A 106 -11.96 7.11 -13.17
CA CYS A 106 -11.30 5.80 -13.13
C CYS A 106 -10.10 5.86 -12.18
N PRO A 107 -9.94 4.86 -11.28
CA PRO A 107 -8.79 4.79 -10.40
C PRO A 107 -7.48 4.75 -11.20
N SER A 108 -6.47 5.47 -10.72
CA SER A 108 -5.14 5.52 -11.34
C SER A 108 -4.08 4.77 -10.54
N ARG A 109 -4.44 4.27 -9.35
CA ARG A 109 -3.53 3.58 -8.42
C ARG A 109 -4.14 2.32 -7.89
N VAL A 110 -3.32 1.28 -7.81
CA VAL A 110 -3.65 -0.02 -7.20
C VAL A 110 -2.57 -0.35 -6.17
N LEU A 111 -3.01 -0.77 -5.00
CA LEU A 111 -2.13 -1.28 -3.95
C LEU A 111 -2.26 -2.80 -3.90
N LEU A 112 -1.12 -3.47 -3.85
CA LEU A 112 -1.04 -4.92 -3.76
C LEU A 112 -0.27 -5.33 -2.51
N ASP A 113 -0.45 -6.56 -2.06
CA ASP A 113 0.44 -7.13 -1.08
C ASP A 113 1.85 -7.32 -1.67
N PRO A 114 2.92 -7.26 -0.85
CA PRO A 114 4.30 -7.35 -1.33
C PRO A 114 4.62 -8.64 -2.09
N THR A 115 3.94 -9.75 -1.75
CA THR A 115 4.14 -11.06 -2.40
C THR A 115 3.62 -11.03 -3.83
N SER A 116 2.38 -10.59 -4.03
CA SER A 116 1.77 -10.44 -5.35
C SER A 116 2.52 -9.43 -6.21
N PHE A 117 2.96 -8.30 -5.62
CA PHE A 117 3.78 -7.34 -6.32
C PHE A 117 5.12 -7.94 -6.80
N SER A 118 5.83 -8.66 -5.93
CA SER A 118 7.08 -9.34 -6.28
C SER A 118 6.89 -10.34 -7.42
N LEU A 119 5.78 -11.07 -7.40
CA LEU A 119 5.41 -12.03 -8.45
C LEU A 119 5.21 -11.33 -9.80
N LEU A 120 4.53 -10.18 -9.83
CA LEU A 120 4.34 -9.38 -11.06
C LEU A 120 5.66 -8.88 -11.64
N VAL A 121 6.62 -8.49 -10.79
CA VAL A 121 7.94 -8.04 -11.22
C VAL A 121 8.76 -9.19 -11.83
N GLN A 122 8.69 -10.38 -11.23
CA GLN A 122 9.50 -11.54 -11.63
C GLN A 122 8.94 -12.26 -12.85
N ARG A 123 7.63 -12.28 -13.02
CA ARG A 123 6.97 -13.01 -14.10
C ARG A 123 7.09 -12.26 -15.43
N LYS A 124 7.48 -12.99 -16.46
CA LYS A 124 7.49 -12.50 -17.84
C LYS A 124 6.17 -12.84 -18.54
N VAL A 125 5.75 -11.97 -19.44
CA VAL A 125 4.52 -12.18 -20.25
C VAL A 125 4.72 -13.31 -21.25
N SER A 126 5.92 -13.40 -21.86
CA SER A 126 6.29 -14.48 -22.77
C SER A 126 7.78 -14.74 -22.72
N ASP A 127 8.20 -15.94 -23.13
CA ASP A 127 9.62 -16.30 -23.23
C ASP A 127 10.38 -15.50 -24.31
N ALA A 128 9.67 -15.01 -25.32
CA ALA A 128 10.25 -14.22 -26.41
C ALA A 128 10.30 -12.71 -26.10
N GLY A 129 9.51 -12.23 -25.13
CA GLY A 129 9.45 -10.82 -24.72
C GLY A 129 10.11 -10.58 -23.38
N ASN A 130 10.95 -9.55 -23.28
CA ASN A 130 11.55 -9.12 -22.00
C ASN A 130 10.64 -8.21 -21.19
N ILE A 131 9.32 -8.34 -21.35
CA ILE A 131 8.33 -7.52 -20.64
C ILE A 131 7.87 -8.27 -19.40
N SER A 132 7.94 -7.61 -18.22
CA SER A 132 7.40 -8.16 -16.99
C SER A 132 5.87 -8.06 -16.98
N ALA A 133 5.20 -8.93 -16.21
CA ALA A 133 3.77 -8.86 -16.01
C ALA A 133 3.36 -7.51 -15.41
N LEU A 134 4.16 -6.93 -14.53
CA LEU A 134 3.94 -5.59 -13.99
C LEU A 134 3.83 -4.54 -15.11
N ARG A 135 4.79 -4.51 -16.01
CA ARG A 135 4.78 -3.55 -17.13
C ARG A 135 3.60 -3.77 -18.07
N TYR A 136 3.29 -5.03 -18.33
CA TYR A 136 2.15 -5.41 -19.16
C TYR A 136 0.83 -4.90 -18.57
N LEU A 137 0.61 -5.08 -17.25
CA LEU A 137 -0.56 -4.56 -16.55
C LEU A 137 -0.63 -3.03 -16.58
N GLN A 138 0.49 -2.35 -16.34
CA GLN A 138 0.54 -0.88 -16.36
C GLN A 138 0.14 -0.30 -17.71
N ASP A 139 0.62 -0.89 -18.79
CA ASP A 139 0.42 -0.36 -20.16
C ASP A 139 -0.93 -0.77 -20.76
N ASN A 140 -1.49 -1.93 -20.38
CA ASN A 140 -2.71 -2.48 -21.00
C ASN A 140 -3.96 -2.37 -20.10
N SER A 141 -3.85 -1.77 -18.91
CA SER A 141 -4.99 -1.60 -18.02
C SER A 141 -6.04 -0.62 -18.55
N LEU A 142 -7.28 -0.80 -18.09
CA LEU A 142 -8.39 0.11 -18.33
C LEU A 142 -8.03 1.56 -17.92
N ALA A 143 -7.32 1.71 -16.80
CA ALA A 143 -6.88 3.02 -16.31
C ALA A 143 -5.97 3.75 -17.29
N ASN A 144 -5.06 3.04 -17.97
CA ASN A 144 -4.20 3.64 -18.98
C ASN A 144 -5.00 4.17 -20.16
N GLN A 145 -6.01 3.42 -20.61
CA GLN A 145 -6.86 3.82 -21.74
C GLN A 145 -7.75 5.03 -21.41
N LEU A 146 -8.27 5.10 -20.19
CA LEU A 146 -9.18 6.18 -19.77
C LEU A 146 -8.43 7.43 -19.29
N ASN A 147 -7.35 7.27 -18.54
CA ASN A 147 -6.62 8.38 -17.94
C ASN A 147 -5.45 8.87 -18.82
N GLY A 148 -5.09 8.15 -19.90
CA GLY A 148 -3.97 8.49 -20.77
C GLY A 148 -2.59 8.38 -20.13
N ARG A 149 -2.46 7.61 -19.02
CA ARG A 149 -1.21 7.36 -18.30
C ARG A 149 -1.21 5.96 -17.69
N PRO A 150 -0.03 5.34 -17.58
CA PRO A 150 0.10 3.99 -17.01
C PRO A 150 -0.50 3.88 -15.62
N LEU A 151 -1.08 2.73 -15.31
CA LEU A 151 -1.56 2.41 -13.97
C LEU A 151 -0.41 2.38 -12.97
N GLU A 152 -0.53 3.09 -11.88
CA GLU A 152 0.45 3.07 -10.79
C GLU A 152 0.15 1.89 -9.86
N ILE A 153 1.07 0.93 -9.77
CA ILE A 153 0.94 -0.25 -8.89
C ILE A 153 2.04 -0.19 -7.84
N PHE A 154 1.64 -0.20 -6.56
CA PHE A 154 2.56 -0.12 -5.42
C PHE A 154 2.34 -1.27 -4.44
N PRO A 155 3.41 -1.76 -3.80
CA PRO A 155 3.28 -2.71 -2.70
C PRO A 155 2.87 -2.00 -1.40
N SER A 156 1.96 -2.61 -0.63
CA SER A 156 1.62 -2.17 0.71
C SER A 156 1.71 -3.34 1.69
N LYS A 157 2.54 -3.20 2.73
CA LYS A 157 2.70 -4.23 3.78
C LYS A 157 1.40 -4.52 4.53
N TRP A 158 0.51 -3.56 4.59
CA TRP A 158 -0.75 -3.65 5.34
C TRP A 158 -1.80 -4.54 4.66
N LEU A 159 -1.58 -4.89 3.40
CA LEU A 159 -2.41 -5.84 2.64
C LEU A 159 -1.98 -7.29 2.83
N THR A 160 -0.83 -7.55 3.45
CA THR A 160 -0.32 -8.91 3.67
C THR A 160 -1.30 -9.74 4.49
N GLY A 161 -1.74 -10.89 3.93
CA GLY A 161 -2.70 -11.79 4.56
C GLY A 161 -4.13 -11.26 4.65
N ARG A 162 -4.47 -10.20 3.92
CA ARG A 162 -5.80 -9.58 3.89
C ARG A 162 -6.47 -9.62 2.52
N GLY A 163 -5.81 -10.16 1.53
CA GLY A 163 -6.42 -10.55 0.27
C GLY A 163 -7.02 -11.94 0.41
N ALA A 164 -8.28 -12.11 0.02
CA ALA A 164 -8.94 -13.41 0.01
C ALA A 164 -8.27 -14.36 -0.97
#